data_2de9f6d780feac7d5637e2c5dc81cf08
#
_entry.id   2de9f6d780feac7d5637e2c5dc81cf08
#
_cell.length_a   1.000
_cell.length_b   1.000
_cell.length_c   1.000
_cell.angle_alpha   90.00
_cell.angle_beta   90.00
_cell.angle_gamma   90.00
#
_symmetry.space_group_name_H-M   'P 1'
#
loop_
_entity.id
_entity.type
_entity.pdbx_description
1 polymer ?
#
loop_
_entity_poly.entity_id
_entity_poly.type
_entity_poly.pdbx_seq_one_letter_code
_entity_poly.pdbx_strand_id
1 'polypeptide(L)'
;MRVKMELTTRLLRCDGYSSKEVFCEHCLTKEHKEGCKTYSHQVLQGGIMHPDCSEIIPFMPEQIVNSDGKSKQDCEMNAAKRLIVKLQQEFPHLGLLIGGDALFSKQPIIEDVLKAGMHYLFAEKPADPKYRMEWLSAYNELNQINFRDKKDRKHHYEWMNAVPLNGQKESIKVNFLRGTITGKNNKGPDEILFRNSWITDWLISEETINTLVSAGRCRWKNENECFNVVKNHGYCMEHNYGHGDKNLAFNFYLLTLLAFSFHQIFELTDCQYQACRKKLGSKKHLWETIRSYIKIIIFESWEKLLEFVLRPTAYRLLPLGGSP
;
A
#
# COMPACT_ATOMS: atom_id res chain seq x y z
N MET A 1 9.35 -21.67 1.99
CA MET A 1 9.32 -20.24 2.41
C MET A 1 7.91 -19.74 2.15
N ARG A 2 7.07 -19.56 3.18
CA ARG A 2 5.71 -19.03 3.00
C ARG A 2 5.85 -17.54 2.72
N VAL A 3 5.46 -17.11 1.53
CA VAL A 3 5.38 -15.70 1.17
C VAL A 3 4.30 -15.08 2.02
N LYS A 4 4.67 -14.20 2.95
CA LYS A 4 3.72 -13.42 3.73
C LYS A 4 3.25 -12.28 2.86
N MET A 5 1.99 -12.31 2.48
CA MET A 5 1.35 -11.25 1.71
C MET A 5 0.57 -10.36 2.66
N GLU A 6 0.81 -9.08 2.59
CA GLU A 6 0.04 -8.07 3.30
C GLU A 6 -0.72 -7.23 2.30
N LEU A 7 -2.03 -7.18 2.48
CA LEU A 7 -2.87 -6.19 1.85
C LEU A 7 -2.92 -4.96 2.74
N THR A 8 -2.28 -3.91 2.31
CA THR A 8 -2.58 -2.59 2.88
C THR A 8 -3.65 -1.95 2.05
N THR A 9 -4.79 -1.77 2.67
CA THR A 9 -5.90 -1.04 2.08
C THR A 9 -5.74 0.42 2.43
N ARG A 10 -5.46 1.25 1.44
CA ARG A 10 -5.61 2.69 1.58
C ARG A 10 -6.46 3.20 0.44
N LEU A 11 -7.37 4.10 0.76
CA LEU A 11 -8.02 4.95 -0.21
C LEU A 11 -6.96 5.61 -1.06
N LEU A 12 -6.91 5.20 -2.30
CA LEU A 12 -6.36 6.02 -3.34
C LEU A 12 -7.43 7.02 -3.69
N ARG A 13 -7.43 8.10 -2.95
CA ARG A 13 -8.14 9.27 -3.36
C ARG A 13 -7.39 9.79 -4.58
N CYS A 14 -7.96 9.60 -5.75
CA CYS A 14 -7.55 10.36 -6.93
C CYS A 14 -7.96 11.81 -6.71
N ASP A 15 -7.25 12.48 -5.84
CA ASP A 15 -7.42 13.92 -5.55
C ASP A 15 -6.69 14.79 -6.57
N GLY A 16 -6.23 14.25 -7.67
CA GLY A 16 -5.59 15.03 -8.70
C GLY A 16 -6.51 16.08 -9.29
N TYR A 17 -7.79 15.80 -9.39
CA TYR A 17 -8.77 16.72 -9.92
C TYR A 17 -10.15 16.47 -9.28
N SER A 18 -10.54 17.31 -8.35
CA SER A 18 -11.93 17.42 -7.94
C SER A 18 -12.61 18.44 -8.85
N SER A 19 -13.46 18.00 -9.77
CA SER A 19 -14.29 18.91 -10.56
C SER A 19 -15.42 19.45 -9.70
N LYS A 20 -15.70 20.74 -9.85
CA LYS A 20 -16.91 21.38 -9.31
C LYS A 20 -18.05 21.36 -10.31
N GLU A 21 -17.77 21.15 -11.57
CA GLU A 21 -18.71 21.34 -12.67
C GLU A 21 -18.86 20.09 -13.57
N VAL A 22 -17.78 19.31 -13.72
CA VAL A 22 -17.79 18.12 -14.59
C VAL A 22 -17.85 16.86 -13.74
N PHE A 23 -18.85 16.01 -13.98
CA PHE A 23 -19.04 14.75 -13.25
C PHE A 23 -19.65 13.68 -14.16
N CYS A 24 -19.54 12.43 -13.75
CA CYS A 24 -20.22 11.29 -14.34
C CYS A 24 -21.02 10.54 -13.26
N GLU A 25 -21.84 9.59 -13.66
CA GLU A 25 -22.68 8.77 -12.75
C GLU A 25 -21.87 7.98 -11.71
N HIS A 26 -20.62 7.64 -12.02
CA HIS A 26 -19.74 6.87 -11.13
C HIS A 26 -18.99 7.73 -10.10
N CYS A 27 -19.08 9.06 -10.19
CA CYS A 27 -18.39 9.95 -9.25
C CYS A 27 -18.96 9.85 -7.83
N LEU A 28 -18.06 9.82 -6.87
CA LEU A 28 -18.41 10.10 -5.48
C LEU A 28 -18.56 11.62 -5.28
N THR A 29 -19.58 12.00 -4.55
CA THR A 29 -19.91 13.40 -4.28
C THR A 29 -19.58 13.75 -2.83
N LYS A 30 -18.85 14.85 -2.64
CA LYS A 30 -18.60 15.43 -1.31
C LYS A 30 -19.20 16.81 -1.24
N GLU A 31 -20.11 17.01 -0.28
CA GLU A 31 -20.65 18.32 0.05
C GLU A 31 -19.77 19.02 1.10
N HIS A 32 -19.46 20.29 0.85
CA HIS A 32 -18.69 21.14 1.75
C HIS A 32 -19.64 22.07 2.53
N LYS A 33 -19.16 22.57 3.67
CA LYS A 33 -19.95 23.44 4.57
C LYS A 33 -20.52 24.69 3.90
N GLU A 34 -19.92 25.12 2.79
CA GLU A 34 -20.34 26.29 1.99
C GLU A 34 -21.33 25.95 0.87
N GLY A 35 -21.90 24.75 0.87
CA GLY A 35 -22.83 24.28 -0.17
C GLY A 35 -22.17 23.89 -1.50
N CYS A 36 -20.85 24.01 -1.61
CA CYS A 36 -20.09 23.59 -2.79
C CYS A 36 -19.97 22.04 -2.82
N LYS A 37 -20.17 21.43 -3.99
CA LYS A 37 -19.97 20.00 -4.22
C LYS A 37 -18.67 19.74 -4.98
N THR A 38 -17.97 18.70 -4.58
CA THR A 38 -16.82 18.18 -5.34
C THR A 38 -17.07 16.73 -5.73
N TYR A 39 -16.64 16.37 -6.92
CA TYR A 39 -16.82 15.05 -7.53
C TYR A 39 -15.47 14.39 -7.72
N SER A 40 -15.34 13.13 -7.36
CA SER A 40 -14.08 12.40 -7.46
C SER A 40 -14.30 10.92 -7.75
N HIS A 41 -13.34 10.30 -8.43
CA HIS A 41 -13.23 8.85 -8.53
C HIS A 41 -12.35 8.32 -7.40
N GLN A 42 -12.74 7.20 -6.80
CA GLN A 42 -11.97 6.57 -5.73
C GLN A 42 -11.80 5.08 -5.98
N VAL A 43 -10.68 4.55 -5.55
CA VAL A 43 -10.39 3.11 -5.59
C VAL A 43 -9.82 2.63 -4.27
N LEU A 44 -10.06 1.38 -3.95
CA LEU A 44 -9.35 0.66 -2.91
C LEU A 44 -8.23 -0.14 -3.56
N GLN A 45 -6.98 0.19 -3.22
CA GLN A 45 -5.79 -0.45 -3.76
C GLN A 45 -5.10 -1.29 -2.70
N GLY A 46 -4.82 -2.53 -3.03
CA GLY A 46 -3.94 -3.41 -2.27
C GLY A 46 -2.72 -3.86 -3.08
N GLY A 47 -1.76 -4.48 -2.42
CA GLY A 47 -0.59 -5.05 -3.07
C GLY A 47 0.18 -6.01 -2.17
N ILE A 48 1.04 -6.80 -2.80
CA ILE A 48 1.95 -7.71 -2.13
C ILE A 48 3.16 -6.93 -1.64
N MET A 49 3.46 -7.06 -0.37
CA MET A 49 4.61 -6.43 0.27
C MET A 49 5.36 -7.41 1.16
N HIS A 50 6.65 -7.19 1.31
CA HIS A 50 7.50 -7.93 2.25
C HIS A 50 8.34 -6.96 3.09
N PRO A 51 8.58 -7.23 4.39
CA PRO A 51 9.39 -6.35 5.26
C PRO A 51 10.77 -6.03 4.70
N ASP A 52 11.43 -7.00 4.06
CA ASP A 52 12.80 -6.90 3.59
C ASP A 52 12.92 -6.47 2.11
N CYS A 53 11.80 -6.34 1.39
CA CYS A 53 11.78 -5.91 -0.01
C CYS A 53 11.20 -4.49 -0.12
N SER A 54 11.78 -3.67 -0.98
CA SER A 54 11.26 -2.33 -1.28
C SER A 54 10.16 -2.37 -2.35
N GLU A 55 10.11 -3.44 -3.12
CA GLU A 55 9.19 -3.63 -4.24
C GLU A 55 7.79 -3.97 -3.73
N ILE A 56 6.80 -3.42 -4.41
CA ILE A 56 5.38 -3.67 -4.17
C ILE A 56 4.75 -4.13 -5.46
N ILE A 57 4.06 -5.25 -5.43
CA ILE A 57 3.27 -5.73 -6.57
C ILE A 57 1.81 -5.38 -6.30
N PRO A 58 1.26 -4.35 -6.96
CA PRO A 58 -0.13 -3.97 -6.75
C PRO A 58 -1.07 -5.04 -7.30
N PHE A 59 -2.19 -5.25 -6.59
CA PHE A 59 -3.31 -6.03 -7.11
C PHE A 59 -4.21 -5.18 -7.99
N MET A 60 -5.13 -5.84 -8.69
CA MET A 60 -6.24 -5.17 -9.35
C MET A 60 -7.02 -4.33 -8.33
N PRO A 61 -7.17 -3.03 -8.51
CA PRO A 61 -7.89 -2.17 -7.57
C PRO A 61 -9.39 -2.43 -7.61
N GLU A 62 -10.05 -2.16 -6.48
CA GLU A 62 -11.52 -2.19 -6.39
C GLU A 62 -12.05 -0.76 -6.49
N GLN A 63 -12.95 -0.51 -7.44
CA GLN A 63 -13.59 0.80 -7.57
C GLN A 63 -14.55 1.06 -6.40
N ILE A 64 -14.59 2.32 -5.96
CA ILE A 64 -15.61 2.83 -5.06
C ILE A 64 -16.47 3.76 -5.88
N VAL A 65 -17.68 3.30 -6.25
CA VAL A 65 -18.55 4.00 -7.21
C VAL A 65 -19.91 4.31 -6.59
N ASN A 66 -20.50 5.43 -7.00
CA ASN A 66 -21.73 5.92 -6.40
C ASN A 66 -22.91 4.94 -6.63
N SER A 67 -22.93 4.22 -7.75
CA SER A 67 -23.99 3.27 -8.13
C SER A 67 -24.04 2.00 -7.28
N ASP A 68 -22.98 1.69 -6.51
CA ASP A 68 -22.93 0.48 -5.68
C ASP A 68 -23.66 0.65 -4.34
N GLY A 69 -23.94 1.86 -3.94
CA GLY A 69 -24.70 2.16 -2.71
C GLY A 69 -26.19 2.27 -2.98
N LYS A 70 -27.02 1.36 -2.46
CA LYS A 70 -28.46 1.36 -2.69
C LYS A 70 -29.18 2.63 -2.20
N SER A 71 -28.79 3.16 -1.03
CA SER A 71 -29.37 4.36 -0.42
C SER A 71 -28.33 5.39 0.00
N LYS A 72 -27.04 5.02 -0.02
CA LYS A 72 -25.90 5.85 0.32
C LYS A 72 -24.79 5.57 -0.70
N GLN A 73 -23.89 6.52 -0.87
CA GLN A 73 -22.69 6.30 -1.67
C GLN A 73 -21.91 5.08 -1.15
N ASP A 74 -21.25 4.37 -2.06
CA ASP A 74 -20.35 3.28 -1.73
C ASP A 74 -19.18 3.79 -0.86
N CYS A 75 -18.49 2.89 -0.19
CA CYS A 75 -17.42 3.22 0.74
C CYS A 75 -16.30 2.18 0.71
N GLU A 76 -15.16 2.54 1.32
CA GLU A 76 -14.00 1.67 1.47
C GLU A 76 -14.33 0.30 2.06
N MET A 77 -15.25 0.25 3.01
CA MET A 77 -15.62 -1.00 3.69
C MET A 77 -16.32 -1.98 2.73
N ASN A 78 -17.20 -1.48 1.86
CA ASN A 78 -17.86 -2.29 0.84
C ASN A 78 -16.86 -2.75 -0.23
N ALA A 79 -15.99 -1.85 -0.68
CA ALA A 79 -14.92 -2.18 -1.60
C ALA A 79 -13.96 -3.25 -1.02
N ALA A 80 -13.65 -3.17 0.28
CA ALA A 80 -12.82 -4.17 0.95
C ALA A 80 -13.47 -5.56 0.94
N LYS A 81 -14.78 -5.64 1.19
CA LYS A 81 -15.51 -6.92 1.12
C LYS A 81 -15.43 -7.54 -0.28
N ARG A 82 -15.64 -6.74 -1.32
CA ARG A 82 -15.51 -7.20 -2.71
C ARG A 82 -14.10 -7.65 -3.05
N LEU A 83 -13.10 -6.88 -2.59
CA LEU A 83 -11.70 -7.22 -2.81
C LEU A 83 -11.27 -8.52 -2.11
N ILE A 84 -11.72 -8.75 -0.86
CA ILE A 84 -11.46 -9.99 -0.11
C ILE A 84 -11.97 -11.21 -0.88
N VAL A 85 -13.20 -11.14 -1.42
CA VAL A 85 -13.78 -12.23 -2.22
C VAL A 85 -12.96 -12.48 -3.50
N LYS A 86 -12.57 -11.41 -4.22
CA LYS A 86 -11.72 -11.54 -5.42
C LYS A 86 -10.37 -12.18 -5.09
N LEU A 87 -9.72 -11.77 -4.02
CA LEU A 87 -8.43 -12.34 -3.61
C LEU A 87 -8.54 -13.82 -3.24
N GLN A 88 -9.63 -14.23 -2.60
CA GLN A 88 -9.88 -15.63 -2.33
C GLN A 88 -10.01 -16.45 -3.62
N GLN A 89 -10.70 -15.90 -4.62
CA GLN A 89 -10.89 -16.55 -5.92
C GLN A 89 -9.61 -16.62 -6.75
N GLU A 90 -8.85 -15.53 -6.77
CA GLU A 90 -7.62 -15.42 -7.57
C GLU A 90 -6.44 -16.15 -6.93
N PHE A 91 -6.38 -16.20 -5.60
CA PHE A 91 -5.25 -16.79 -4.85
C PHE A 91 -5.69 -17.82 -3.79
N PRO A 92 -6.44 -18.86 -4.16
CA PRO A 92 -7.06 -19.79 -3.19
C PRO A 92 -6.06 -20.60 -2.36
N HIS A 93 -4.84 -20.73 -2.83
CA HIS A 93 -3.78 -21.52 -2.16
C HIS A 93 -2.71 -20.65 -1.47
N LEU A 94 -2.89 -19.35 -1.50
CA LEU A 94 -1.94 -18.41 -0.95
C LEU A 94 -2.37 -18.01 0.46
N GLY A 95 -1.55 -18.32 1.46
CA GLY A 95 -1.80 -17.87 2.84
C GLY A 95 -1.59 -16.35 2.92
N LEU A 96 -2.66 -15.57 2.74
CA LEU A 96 -2.62 -14.12 2.77
C LEU A 96 -2.75 -13.60 4.20
N LEU A 97 -1.89 -12.66 4.56
CA LEU A 97 -2.04 -11.81 5.74
C LEU A 97 -2.51 -10.44 5.28
N ILE A 98 -3.77 -10.12 5.57
CA ILE A 98 -4.39 -8.85 5.18
C ILE A 98 -3.99 -7.77 6.19
N GLY A 99 -3.17 -6.81 5.76
CA GLY A 99 -2.85 -5.61 6.54
C GLY A 99 -3.84 -4.49 6.23
N GLY A 100 -4.15 -3.67 7.22
CA GLY A 100 -5.07 -2.54 7.05
C GLY A 100 -4.89 -1.48 8.13
N ASP A 101 -5.50 -0.33 7.93
CA ASP A 101 -5.58 0.70 8.95
C ASP A 101 -6.72 0.41 9.95
N ALA A 102 -6.89 1.30 10.91
CA ALA A 102 -7.91 1.14 11.96
C ALA A 102 -9.37 1.15 11.44
N LEU A 103 -9.61 1.57 10.20
CA LEU A 103 -10.94 1.49 9.61
C LEU A 103 -11.39 0.04 9.45
N PHE A 104 -10.44 -0.87 9.19
CA PHE A 104 -10.67 -2.29 8.97
C PHE A 104 -10.69 -3.12 10.27
N SER A 105 -10.29 -2.56 11.40
CA SER A 105 -10.31 -3.24 12.71
C SER A 105 -11.73 -3.37 13.28
N LYS A 106 -12.70 -3.75 12.44
CA LYS A 106 -14.10 -3.93 12.79
C LYS A 106 -14.54 -5.36 12.56
N GLN A 107 -15.37 -5.87 13.45
CA GLN A 107 -15.82 -7.26 13.46
C GLN A 107 -16.31 -7.76 12.09
N PRO A 108 -17.17 -7.05 11.31
CA PRO A 108 -17.66 -7.57 10.03
C PRO A 108 -16.55 -7.82 9.00
N ILE A 109 -15.52 -6.98 8.94
CA ILE A 109 -14.38 -7.18 8.03
C ILE A 109 -13.48 -8.32 8.50
N ILE A 110 -13.23 -8.40 9.81
CA ILE A 110 -12.45 -9.49 10.40
C ILE A 110 -13.12 -10.84 10.07
N GLU A 111 -14.43 -10.93 10.25
CA GLU A 111 -15.19 -12.14 9.92
C GLU A 111 -15.14 -12.49 8.44
N ASP A 112 -15.22 -11.49 7.53
CA ASP A 112 -15.12 -11.71 6.10
C ASP A 112 -13.72 -12.22 5.70
N VAL A 113 -12.66 -11.67 6.29
CA VAL A 113 -11.27 -12.14 6.06
C VAL A 113 -11.09 -13.58 6.53
N LEU A 114 -11.57 -13.89 7.74
CA LEU A 114 -11.46 -15.25 8.31
C LEU A 114 -12.30 -16.26 7.53
N LYS A 115 -13.51 -15.91 7.10
CA LYS A 115 -14.36 -16.75 6.22
C LYS A 115 -13.70 -17.03 4.87
N ALA A 116 -12.91 -16.08 4.36
CA ALA A 116 -12.13 -16.26 3.14
C ALA A 116 -10.87 -17.14 3.34
N GLY A 117 -10.63 -17.64 4.55
CA GLY A 117 -9.44 -18.47 4.87
C GLY A 117 -8.13 -17.68 4.91
N MET A 118 -8.21 -16.37 5.10
CA MET A 118 -7.07 -15.47 5.22
C MET A 118 -6.83 -15.06 6.66
N HIS A 119 -5.65 -14.49 6.91
CA HIS A 119 -5.27 -13.91 8.21
C HIS A 119 -5.34 -12.38 8.13
N TYR A 120 -5.39 -11.72 9.28
CA TYR A 120 -5.38 -10.26 9.32
C TYR A 120 -4.35 -9.69 10.31
N LEU A 121 -3.93 -8.45 10.03
CA LEU A 121 -3.10 -7.63 10.91
C LEU A 121 -3.52 -6.16 10.72
N PHE A 122 -4.52 -5.72 11.48
CA PHE A 122 -5.09 -4.38 11.37
C PHE A 122 -4.52 -3.44 12.42
N ALA A 123 -4.11 -2.25 11.98
CA ALA A 123 -3.66 -1.21 12.89
C ALA A 123 -4.82 -0.70 13.75
N GLU A 124 -4.50 -0.19 14.92
CA GLU A 124 -5.45 0.47 15.81
C GLU A 124 -5.10 1.93 16.01
N LYS A 125 -6.11 2.77 16.16
CA LYS A 125 -5.91 4.15 16.61
C LYS A 125 -5.89 4.18 18.14
N PRO A 126 -5.01 4.98 18.77
CA PRO A 126 -4.94 5.08 20.23
C PRO A 126 -6.26 5.47 20.91
N ALA A 127 -7.16 6.14 20.17
CA ALA A 127 -8.43 6.66 20.71
C ALA A 127 -9.65 5.75 20.45
N ASP A 128 -9.56 4.78 19.51
CA ASP A 128 -10.73 3.99 19.09
C ASP A 128 -11.13 2.83 20.02
N PRO A 129 -10.24 2.19 20.78
CA PRO A 129 -10.67 1.12 21.69
C PRO A 129 -10.58 1.53 23.15
N LYS A 130 -11.33 2.55 23.58
CA LYS A 130 -11.42 2.88 25.02
C LYS A 130 -11.66 1.63 25.88
N TYR A 131 -12.64 0.82 25.50
CA TYR A 131 -12.96 -0.43 26.18
C TYR A 131 -11.78 -1.39 26.26
N ARG A 132 -11.06 -1.60 25.14
CA ARG A 132 -9.92 -2.54 25.14
C ARG A 132 -8.72 -1.99 25.90
N MET A 133 -8.46 -0.70 25.80
CA MET A 133 -7.40 -0.05 26.58
C MET A 133 -7.71 -0.08 28.09
N GLU A 134 -8.96 0.14 28.48
CA GLU A 134 -9.44 -0.02 29.84
C GLU A 134 -9.33 -1.49 30.28
N TRP A 135 -9.72 -2.42 29.41
CA TRP A 135 -9.61 -3.85 29.66
C TRP A 135 -8.13 -4.28 29.83
N LEU A 136 -7.24 -3.86 28.92
CA LEU A 136 -5.81 -4.13 29.01
C LEU A 136 -5.16 -3.50 30.26
N SER A 137 -5.60 -2.31 30.67
CA SER A 137 -5.10 -1.66 31.89
C SER A 137 -5.58 -2.33 33.19
N ALA A 138 -6.73 -3.01 33.15
CA ALA A 138 -7.23 -3.79 34.26
C ALA A 138 -6.47 -5.12 34.46
N TYR A 139 -5.84 -5.62 33.39
CA TYR A 139 -4.95 -6.79 33.45
C TYR A 139 -3.50 -6.30 33.52
N ASN A 140 -2.91 -6.34 34.71
CA ASN A 140 -1.57 -5.81 34.98
C ASN A 140 -0.40 -6.55 34.29
N GLU A 141 -0.66 -7.60 33.48
CA GLU A 141 0.37 -8.47 32.95
C GLU A 141 0.25 -8.63 31.43
N LEU A 142 0.73 -7.63 30.68
CA LEU A 142 1.06 -7.83 29.27
C LEU A 142 2.36 -8.62 29.17
N ASN A 143 2.38 -9.63 28.29
CA ASN A 143 3.65 -10.20 27.86
C ASN A 143 4.49 -9.13 27.20
N GLN A 144 5.81 -9.14 27.42
CA GLN A 144 6.69 -8.14 26.85
C GLN A 144 8.06 -8.70 26.53
N ILE A 145 8.69 -8.12 25.52
CA ILE A 145 10.09 -8.40 25.17
C ILE A 145 10.83 -7.09 24.86
N ASN A 146 12.07 -7.02 25.31
CA ASN A 146 12.96 -5.89 25.10
C ASN A 146 14.25 -6.36 24.44
N PHE A 147 14.68 -5.71 23.36
CA PHE A 147 15.96 -6.00 22.70
C PHE A 147 16.51 -4.75 21.99
N ARG A 148 17.77 -4.84 21.55
CA ARG A 148 18.39 -3.81 20.71
C ARG A 148 18.69 -4.37 19.32
N ASP A 149 18.50 -3.55 18.31
CA ASP A 149 18.89 -3.90 16.95
C ASP A 149 20.36 -3.51 16.66
N LYS A 150 20.83 -3.86 15.44
CA LYS A 150 22.21 -3.55 14.99
C LYS A 150 22.53 -2.04 14.92
N LYS A 151 21.51 -1.17 14.98
CA LYS A 151 21.65 0.30 15.00
C LYS A 151 21.50 0.86 16.41
N ASP A 152 21.61 0.02 17.44
CA ASP A 152 21.47 0.35 18.87
C ASP A 152 20.10 0.96 19.24
N ARG A 153 19.07 0.75 18.42
CA ARG A 153 17.71 1.17 18.73
C ARG A 153 17.09 0.18 19.68
N LYS A 154 16.40 0.70 20.71
CA LYS A 154 15.68 -0.10 21.69
C LYS A 154 14.31 -0.45 21.16
N HIS A 155 14.01 -1.72 21.11
CA HIS A 155 12.69 -2.27 20.75
C HIS A 155 12.01 -2.74 22.01
N HIS A 156 10.78 -2.27 22.24
CA HIS A 156 9.89 -2.69 23.31
C HIS A 156 8.58 -3.14 22.68
N TYR A 157 8.28 -4.42 22.82
CA TYR A 157 7.07 -5.01 22.27
C TYR A 157 6.24 -5.62 23.40
N GLU A 158 4.93 -5.40 23.35
CA GLU A 158 3.96 -5.87 24.31
C GLU A 158 2.84 -6.58 23.58
N TRP A 159 2.29 -7.64 24.18
CA TRP A 159 1.15 -8.35 23.57
C TRP A 159 0.29 -9.06 24.61
N MET A 160 -0.95 -9.33 24.22
CA MET A 160 -1.87 -10.18 24.92
C MET A 160 -2.75 -10.93 23.94
N ASN A 161 -2.90 -12.24 24.16
CA ASN A 161 -3.76 -13.08 23.32
C ASN A 161 -5.19 -13.13 23.89
N ALA A 162 -6.16 -13.40 23.00
CA ALA A 162 -7.56 -13.62 23.33
C ALA A 162 -8.27 -12.44 24.03
N VAL A 163 -7.91 -11.19 23.66
CA VAL A 163 -8.59 -9.98 24.18
C VAL A 163 -9.90 -9.74 23.42
N PRO A 164 -10.97 -9.23 24.05
CA PRO A 164 -12.20 -8.89 23.35
C PRO A 164 -11.98 -7.73 22.38
N LEU A 165 -12.55 -7.82 21.17
CA LEU A 165 -12.45 -6.76 20.16
C LEU A 165 -13.15 -5.46 20.63
N ASN A 166 -14.30 -5.60 21.28
CA ASN A 166 -15.11 -4.49 21.78
C ASN A 166 -15.93 -4.91 23.02
N GLY A 167 -16.73 -3.99 23.59
CA GLY A 167 -17.55 -4.24 24.77
C GLY A 167 -18.89 -4.95 24.51
N GLN A 168 -19.13 -5.48 23.33
CA GLN A 168 -20.37 -6.19 23.02
C GLN A 168 -20.34 -7.63 23.58
N LYS A 169 -21.53 -8.19 23.94
CA LYS A 169 -21.63 -9.56 24.48
C LYS A 169 -21.09 -10.64 23.54
N GLU A 170 -21.24 -10.44 22.22
CA GLU A 170 -20.81 -11.35 21.16
C GLU A 170 -19.51 -10.90 20.49
N SER A 171 -18.69 -10.15 21.23
CA SER A 171 -17.40 -9.68 20.75
C SER A 171 -16.47 -10.84 20.45
N ILE A 172 -15.92 -10.87 19.23
CA ILE A 172 -14.87 -11.83 18.88
C ILE A 172 -13.60 -11.56 19.71
N LYS A 173 -12.85 -12.63 19.97
CA LYS A 173 -11.52 -12.52 20.57
C LYS A 173 -10.46 -12.32 19.51
N VAL A 174 -9.54 -11.40 19.76
CA VAL A 174 -8.41 -11.06 18.90
C VAL A 174 -7.13 -11.09 19.71
N ASN A 175 -5.99 -11.15 19.05
CA ASN A 175 -4.69 -11.03 19.69
C ASN A 175 -4.15 -9.62 19.46
N PHE A 176 -3.79 -8.95 20.53
CA PHE A 176 -3.30 -7.56 20.53
C PHE A 176 -1.78 -7.52 20.63
N LEU A 177 -1.16 -6.62 19.87
CA LEU A 177 0.26 -6.32 19.99
C LEU A 177 0.53 -4.81 19.87
N ARG A 178 1.56 -4.36 20.54
CA ARG A 178 2.07 -2.99 20.48
C ARG A 178 3.58 -3.00 20.34
N GLY A 179 4.10 -2.23 19.38
CA GLY A 179 5.53 -2.06 19.16
C GLY A 179 5.94 -0.61 19.37
N THR A 180 6.98 -0.41 20.19
CA THR A 180 7.63 0.88 20.40
C THR A 180 9.13 0.73 20.09
N ILE A 181 9.66 1.64 19.27
CA ILE A 181 11.09 1.70 18.93
C ILE A 181 11.60 3.08 19.36
N THR A 182 12.63 3.09 20.19
CA THR A 182 13.30 4.31 20.64
C THR A 182 14.74 4.30 20.19
N GLY A 183 15.29 5.47 19.91
CA GLY A 183 16.68 5.62 19.49
C GLY A 183 17.06 7.08 19.38
N LYS A 184 18.32 7.34 19.11
CA LYS A 184 18.85 8.70 18.95
C LYS A 184 18.45 9.25 17.57
N ASN A 185 17.92 10.46 17.57
CA ASN A 185 17.74 11.25 16.37
C ASN A 185 18.87 12.29 16.32
N ASN A 186 19.80 12.15 15.35
CA ASN A 186 20.87 13.12 15.08
C ASN A 186 21.64 13.67 16.30
N LYS A 187 22.12 12.80 17.21
CA LYS A 187 22.93 13.16 18.40
C LYS A 187 22.18 13.72 19.62
N GLY A 188 20.84 13.70 19.60
CA GLY A 188 20.00 14.06 20.76
C GLY A 188 19.76 12.92 21.75
N PRO A 189 18.97 13.15 22.82
CA PRO A 189 18.49 12.10 23.71
C PRO A 189 17.64 11.06 22.95
N ASP A 190 17.42 9.88 23.55
CA ASP A 190 16.57 8.84 22.97
C ASP A 190 15.14 9.39 22.78
N GLU A 191 14.62 9.26 21.57
CA GLU A 191 13.26 9.66 21.17
C GLU A 191 12.48 8.44 20.72
N ILE A 192 11.14 8.52 20.77
CA ILE A 192 10.26 7.50 20.18
C ILE A 192 10.30 7.68 18.66
N LEU A 193 11.01 6.80 17.97
CA LEU A 193 11.12 6.77 16.51
C LEU A 193 9.89 6.13 15.86
N PHE A 194 9.23 5.23 16.58
CA PHE A 194 8.05 4.52 16.11
C PHE A 194 7.22 4.00 17.29
N ARG A 195 5.90 4.13 17.20
CA ARG A 195 4.93 3.49 18.10
C ARG A 195 3.65 3.21 17.34
N ASN A 196 3.20 1.96 17.38
CA ASN A 196 1.90 1.58 16.84
C ASN A 196 1.39 0.32 17.52
N SER A 197 0.09 0.05 17.37
CA SER A 197 -0.57 -1.16 17.85
C SER A 197 -1.41 -1.80 16.77
N TRP A 198 -1.61 -3.11 16.86
CA TRP A 198 -2.36 -3.91 15.92
C TRP A 198 -3.16 -4.99 16.62
N ILE A 199 -4.13 -5.51 15.90
CA ILE A 199 -4.84 -6.74 16.22
C ILE A 199 -4.67 -7.77 15.11
N THR A 200 -4.64 -9.05 15.47
CA THR A 200 -4.48 -10.17 14.56
C THR A 200 -5.20 -11.42 15.08
N ASP A 201 -5.45 -12.38 14.20
CA ASP A 201 -5.88 -13.73 14.57
C ASP A 201 -4.71 -14.67 14.89
N TRP A 202 -3.48 -14.33 14.50
CA TRP A 202 -2.30 -15.14 14.80
C TRP A 202 -1.97 -15.12 16.29
N LEU A 203 -1.70 -16.31 16.85
CA LEU A 203 -1.20 -16.44 18.20
C LEU A 203 0.16 -15.75 18.31
N ILE A 204 0.26 -14.84 19.27
CA ILE A 204 1.47 -14.06 19.49
C ILE A 204 2.32 -14.72 20.56
N SER A 205 3.60 -14.89 20.27
CA SER A 205 4.64 -15.41 21.16
C SER A 205 5.92 -14.59 21.00
N GLU A 206 6.91 -14.81 21.85
CA GLU A 206 8.25 -14.18 21.71
C GLU A 206 8.89 -14.45 20.35
N GLU A 207 8.61 -15.61 19.73
CA GLU A 207 9.14 -16.00 18.43
C GLU A 207 8.43 -15.27 17.26
N THR A 208 7.12 -14.99 17.40
CA THR A 208 6.29 -14.44 16.31
C THR A 208 6.15 -12.93 16.37
N ILE A 209 6.27 -12.29 17.54
CA ILE A 209 6.01 -10.86 17.75
C ILE A 209 6.85 -9.95 16.86
N ASN A 210 8.15 -10.25 16.70
CA ASN A 210 9.04 -9.44 15.86
C ASN A 210 8.62 -9.47 14.38
N THR A 211 8.20 -10.65 13.91
CA THR A 211 7.68 -10.81 12.55
C THR A 211 6.38 -10.05 12.35
N LEU A 212 5.45 -10.12 13.33
CA LEU A 212 4.17 -9.41 13.25
C LEU A 212 4.34 -7.88 13.30
N VAL A 213 5.22 -7.37 14.16
CA VAL A 213 5.53 -5.93 14.19
C VAL A 213 6.17 -5.49 12.87
N SER A 214 7.09 -6.27 12.32
CA SER A 214 7.72 -5.97 11.01
C SER A 214 6.68 -5.97 9.90
N ALA A 215 5.76 -6.94 9.90
CA ALA A 215 4.64 -7.04 8.98
C ALA A 215 3.70 -5.84 9.10
N GLY A 216 3.29 -5.46 10.31
CA GLY A 216 2.43 -4.30 10.54
C GLY A 216 3.06 -2.96 10.12
N ARG A 217 4.38 -2.87 10.16
CA ARG A 217 5.12 -1.70 9.65
C ARG A 217 5.13 -1.63 8.12
N CYS A 218 4.96 -2.74 7.40
CA CYS A 218 4.94 -2.72 5.94
C CYS A 218 3.82 -1.86 5.36
N ARG A 219 2.76 -1.59 6.11
CA ARG A 219 1.64 -0.77 5.65
C ARG A 219 2.09 0.58 5.04
N TRP A 220 3.05 1.25 5.67
CA TRP A 220 3.52 2.54 5.18
C TRP A 220 4.27 2.45 3.84
N LYS A 221 4.78 1.25 3.45
CA LYS A 221 5.42 1.05 2.15
C LYS A 221 4.45 1.28 1.01
N ASN A 222 3.18 0.85 1.13
CA ASN A 222 2.18 1.11 0.10
C ASN A 222 1.99 2.62 -0.16
N GLU A 223 2.07 3.43 0.88
CA GLU A 223 2.02 4.88 0.75
C GLU A 223 3.27 5.45 0.06
N ASN A 224 4.45 5.03 0.50
CA ASN A 224 5.71 5.63 0.06
C ASN A 224 6.26 4.99 -1.21
N GLU A 225 6.21 3.66 -1.34
CA GLU A 225 6.85 2.93 -2.44
C GLU A 225 5.89 2.63 -3.61
N CYS A 226 4.57 2.78 -3.41
CA CYS A 226 3.58 2.67 -4.47
C CYS A 226 2.93 4.03 -4.76
N PHE A 227 2.07 4.54 -3.88
CA PHE A 227 1.26 5.72 -4.17
C PHE A 227 2.07 6.99 -4.38
N ASN A 228 3.04 7.26 -3.52
CA ASN A 228 3.92 8.41 -3.68
C ASN A 228 4.74 8.32 -4.98
N VAL A 229 5.14 7.11 -5.38
CA VAL A 229 5.88 6.89 -6.63
C VAL A 229 4.98 7.15 -7.83
N VAL A 230 3.77 6.57 -7.88
CA VAL A 230 2.87 6.76 -9.03
C VAL A 230 2.31 8.19 -9.12
N LYS A 231 2.24 8.91 -8.00
CA LYS A 231 1.90 10.34 -7.97
C LYS A 231 3.03 11.24 -8.44
N ASN A 232 4.22 11.09 -7.84
CA ASN A 232 5.27 12.10 -7.87
C ASN A 232 6.49 11.74 -8.71
N HIS A 233 6.63 10.49 -9.18
CA HIS A 233 7.82 10.03 -9.92
C HIS A 233 7.55 9.80 -11.42
N GLY A 234 6.61 10.56 -11.98
CA GLY A 234 6.41 10.67 -13.43
C GLY A 234 5.42 9.69 -14.05
N TYR A 235 4.65 8.97 -13.25
CA TYR A 235 3.50 8.20 -13.74
C TYR A 235 2.25 9.06 -13.94
N CYS A 236 2.26 10.30 -13.43
CA CYS A 236 1.20 11.29 -13.60
C CYS A 236 -0.19 10.78 -13.18
N MET A 237 -0.27 9.98 -12.11
CA MET A 237 -1.52 9.38 -11.66
C MET A 237 -2.62 10.41 -11.36
N GLU A 238 -2.23 11.60 -10.88
CA GLU A 238 -3.17 12.69 -10.57
C GLU A 238 -3.50 13.58 -11.78
N HIS A 239 -3.08 13.18 -13.00
CA HIS A 239 -3.44 13.93 -14.20
C HIS A 239 -4.95 13.85 -14.44
N ASN A 240 -5.53 14.98 -14.84
CA ASN A 240 -6.93 15.03 -15.23
C ASN A 240 -7.12 14.42 -16.63
N TYR A 241 -7.45 13.15 -16.68
CA TYR A 241 -7.81 12.45 -17.92
C TYR A 241 -9.26 12.71 -18.33
N GLY A 242 -10.03 13.47 -17.54
CA GLY A 242 -11.48 13.61 -17.70
C GLY A 242 -12.25 12.39 -17.19
N HIS A 243 -13.56 12.44 -17.32
CA HIS A 243 -14.45 11.36 -16.83
C HIS A 243 -14.68 10.29 -17.91
N GLY A 244 -15.00 10.70 -19.13
CA GLY A 244 -15.32 9.80 -20.25
C GLY A 244 -16.55 8.92 -20.01
N ASP A 245 -17.08 8.32 -21.07
CA ASP A 245 -18.32 7.53 -21.00
C ASP A 245 -18.08 6.05 -20.65
N LYS A 246 -16.81 5.60 -20.64
CA LYS A 246 -16.41 4.20 -20.45
C LYS A 246 -15.29 4.06 -19.43
N ASN A 247 -15.47 4.61 -18.23
CA ASN A 247 -14.52 4.53 -17.12
C ASN A 247 -13.10 5.04 -17.47
N LEU A 248 -12.99 6.12 -18.24
CA LEU A 248 -11.71 6.63 -18.76
C LEU A 248 -10.65 6.81 -17.66
N ALA A 249 -10.99 7.50 -16.58
CA ALA A 249 -10.07 7.75 -15.46
C ALA A 249 -9.56 6.45 -14.82
N PHE A 250 -10.45 5.47 -14.63
CA PHE A 250 -10.08 4.18 -14.08
C PHE A 250 -9.19 3.37 -15.03
N ASN A 251 -9.47 3.37 -16.32
CA ASN A 251 -8.65 2.69 -17.32
C ASN A 251 -7.23 3.25 -17.37
N PHE A 252 -7.06 4.58 -17.34
CA PHE A 252 -5.74 5.19 -17.23
C PHE A 252 -5.02 4.88 -15.93
N TYR A 253 -5.77 4.81 -14.83
CA TYR A 253 -5.20 4.34 -13.57
C TYR A 253 -4.69 2.90 -13.66
N LEU A 254 -5.45 1.99 -14.27
CA LEU A 254 -5.02 0.61 -14.51
C LEU A 254 -3.77 0.52 -15.37
N LEU A 255 -3.67 1.31 -16.45
CA LEU A 255 -2.47 1.38 -17.28
C LEU A 255 -1.27 1.90 -16.48
N THR A 256 -1.48 2.88 -15.62
CA THR A 256 -0.45 3.38 -14.71
C THR A 256 0.05 2.31 -13.75
N LEU A 257 -0.86 1.54 -13.15
CA LEU A 257 -0.50 0.43 -12.27
C LEU A 257 0.20 -0.71 -13.02
N LEU A 258 -0.23 -1.01 -14.23
CA LEU A 258 0.41 -2.01 -15.09
C LEU A 258 1.86 -1.61 -15.38
N ALA A 259 2.09 -0.38 -15.82
CA ALA A 259 3.44 0.15 -16.05
C ALA A 259 4.28 0.09 -14.76
N PHE A 260 3.72 0.50 -13.63
CA PHE A 260 4.37 0.42 -12.32
C PHE A 260 4.73 -1.03 -11.97
N SER A 261 3.83 -1.99 -12.21
CA SER A 261 4.05 -3.42 -11.93
C SER A 261 5.23 -3.98 -12.75
N PHE A 262 5.30 -3.66 -14.06
CA PHE A 262 6.46 -4.05 -14.89
C PHE A 262 7.76 -3.50 -14.33
N HIS A 263 7.77 -2.26 -13.85
CA HIS A 263 8.97 -1.66 -13.25
C HIS A 263 9.38 -2.35 -11.95
N GLN A 264 8.42 -2.81 -11.12
CA GLN A 264 8.73 -3.60 -9.94
C GLN A 264 9.32 -4.98 -10.33
N ILE A 265 8.77 -5.62 -11.37
CA ILE A 265 9.28 -6.90 -11.88
C ILE A 265 10.72 -6.73 -12.40
N PHE A 266 11.01 -5.67 -13.17
CA PHE A 266 12.36 -5.39 -13.66
C PHE A 266 13.36 -5.16 -12.52
N GLU A 267 12.97 -4.43 -11.47
CA GLU A 267 13.81 -4.26 -10.26
C GLU A 267 14.16 -5.60 -9.60
N LEU A 268 13.26 -6.59 -9.68
CA LEU A 268 13.43 -7.90 -9.06
C LEU A 268 14.18 -8.90 -9.95
N THR A 269 14.03 -8.82 -11.29
CA THR A 269 14.41 -9.92 -12.19
C THR A 269 15.37 -9.52 -13.31
N ASP A 270 15.43 -8.23 -13.72
CA ASP A 270 16.22 -7.78 -14.86
C ASP A 270 17.58 -7.21 -14.41
N CYS A 271 18.64 -7.99 -14.64
CA CYS A 271 20.01 -7.58 -14.27
C CYS A 271 20.49 -6.31 -14.98
N GLN A 272 20.08 -6.08 -16.26
CA GLN A 272 20.47 -4.87 -16.98
C GLN A 272 19.74 -3.65 -16.42
N TYR A 273 18.46 -3.78 -16.11
CA TYR A 273 17.70 -2.73 -15.45
C TYR A 273 18.29 -2.40 -14.08
N GLN A 274 18.64 -3.39 -13.27
CA GLN A 274 19.31 -3.20 -11.99
C GLN A 274 20.65 -2.48 -12.13
N ALA A 275 21.41 -2.80 -13.17
CA ALA A 275 22.69 -2.11 -13.47
C ALA A 275 22.45 -0.64 -13.86
N CYS A 276 21.44 -0.34 -14.70
CA CYS A 276 21.02 1.02 -15.03
C CYS A 276 20.60 1.78 -13.79
N ARG A 277 19.80 1.12 -12.94
CA ARG A 277 19.33 1.65 -11.68
C ARG A 277 20.49 2.04 -10.73
N LYS A 278 21.47 1.18 -10.62
CA LYS A 278 22.70 1.42 -9.83
C LYS A 278 23.50 2.58 -10.41
N LYS A 279 23.65 2.65 -11.74
CA LYS A 279 24.39 3.74 -12.41
C LYS A 279 23.73 5.11 -12.19
N LEU A 280 22.41 5.20 -12.30
CA LEU A 280 21.66 6.45 -12.23
C LEU A 280 21.21 6.85 -10.82
N GLY A 281 21.35 5.97 -9.84
CA GLY A 281 21.16 6.25 -8.41
C GLY A 281 19.70 6.29 -7.93
N SER A 282 18.72 6.75 -8.75
CA SER A 282 17.30 6.83 -8.34
C SER A 282 16.32 6.29 -9.37
N LYS A 283 15.19 5.73 -8.93
CA LYS A 283 14.09 5.26 -9.83
C LYS A 283 13.61 6.39 -10.72
N LYS A 284 13.43 7.57 -10.16
CA LYS A 284 12.99 8.77 -10.89
C LYS A 284 13.97 9.12 -12.02
N HIS A 285 15.25 9.20 -11.73
CA HIS A 285 16.29 9.56 -12.71
C HIS A 285 16.37 8.52 -13.85
N LEU A 286 16.29 7.22 -13.52
CA LEU A 286 16.26 6.18 -14.53
C LEU A 286 15.08 6.36 -15.51
N TRP A 287 13.88 6.59 -15.00
CA TRP A 287 12.70 6.75 -15.83
C TRP A 287 12.67 8.08 -16.60
N GLU A 288 13.19 9.15 -16.03
CA GLU A 288 13.37 10.42 -16.77
C GLU A 288 14.36 10.24 -17.92
N THR A 289 15.44 9.51 -17.70
CA THR A 289 16.45 9.19 -18.72
C THR A 289 15.86 8.31 -19.82
N ILE A 290 15.18 7.22 -19.49
CA ILE A 290 14.51 6.34 -20.45
C ILE A 290 13.51 7.13 -21.29
N ARG A 291 12.63 7.91 -20.66
CA ARG A 291 11.64 8.74 -21.39
C ARG A 291 12.28 9.78 -22.29
N SER A 292 13.39 10.35 -21.90
CA SER A 292 14.12 11.30 -22.72
C SER A 292 14.66 10.64 -23.98
N TYR A 293 15.20 9.42 -23.86
CA TYR A 293 15.78 8.72 -25.00
C TYR A 293 14.71 8.21 -25.97
N ILE A 294 13.62 7.61 -25.52
CA ILE A 294 12.57 7.11 -26.40
C ILE A 294 11.79 8.21 -27.13
N LYS A 295 11.91 9.48 -26.73
CA LYS A 295 11.33 10.62 -27.46
C LYS A 295 12.09 10.95 -28.73
N ILE A 296 13.36 10.61 -28.80
CA ILE A 296 14.28 11.03 -29.89
C ILE A 296 14.95 9.87 -30.60
N ILE A 297 14.93 8.66 -30.00
CA ILE A 297 15.58 7.47 -30.55
C ILE A 297 14.59 6.32 -30.57
N ILE A 298 14.52 5.63 -31.72
CA ILE A 298 13.79 4.35 -31.83
C ILE A 298 14.78 3.22 -31.53
N PHE A 299 14.46 2.42 -30.54
CA PHE A 299 15.25 1.25 -30.15
C PHE A 299 14.59 -0.02 -30.69
N GLU A 300 15.40 -0.98 -31.15
CA GLU A 300 14.93 -2.26 -31.66
C GLU A 300 14.31 -3.14 -30.56
N SER A 301 14.80 -2.99 -29.32
CA SER A 301 14.31 -3.76 -28.17
C SER A 301 14.57 -3.02 -26.85
N TRP A 302 13.94 -3.54 -25.78
CA TRP A 302 14.16 -3.07 -24.42
C TRP A 302 15.63 -3.23 -23.98
N GLU A 303 16.24 -4.34 -24.32
CA GLU A 303 17.64 -4.61 -24.01
C GLU A 303 18.57 -3.60 -24.67
N LYS A 304 18.31 -3.22 -25.92
CA LYS A 304 19.10 -2.18 -26.63
C LYS A 304 18.94 -0.79 -26.00
N LEU A 305 17.77 -0.47 -25.51
CA LEU A 305 17.54 0.75 -24.75
C LEU A 305 18.35 0.75 -23.45
N LEU A 306 18.31 -0.33 -22.67
CA LEU A 306 19.07 -0.44 -21.42
C LEU A 306 20.60 -0.46 -21.66
N GLU A 307 21.04 -1.12 -22.72
CA GLU A 307 22.44 -1.09 -23.13
C GLU A 307 22.90 0.36 -23.46
N PHE A 308 22.06 1.12 -24.17
CA PHE A 308 22.32 2.52 -24.48
C PHE A 308 22.36 3.38 -23.19
N VAL A 309 21.47 3.17 -22.24
CA VAL A 309 21.51 3.84 -20.91
C VAL A 309 22.82 3.55 -20.19
N LEU A 310 23.32 2.31 -20.27
CA LEU A 310 24.58 1.92 -19.64
C LEU A 310 25.80 2.50 -20.35
N ARG A 311 25.81 2.55 -21.70
CA ARG A 311 26.94 2.92 -22.52
C ARG A 311 26.54 3.84 -23.69
N PRO A 312 26.06 5.07 -23.43
CA PRO A 312 25.58 5.96 -24.51
C PRO A 312 26.68 6.34 -25.51
N THR A 313 27.94 6.39 -25.09
CA THR A 313 29.07 6.73 -25.95
C THR A 313 29.51 5.60 -26.88
N ALA A 314 29.03 4.37 -26.67
CA ALA A 314 29.30 3.23 -27.57
C ALA A 314 28.47 3.27 -28.85
N TYR A 315 27.46 4.14 -28.92
CA TYR A 315 26.56 4.26 -30.06
C TYR A 315 26.85 5.54 -30.85
N ARG A 316 26.99 5.42 -32.19
CA ARG A 316 26.96 6.57 -33.09
C ARG A 316 25.50 6.78 -33.54
N LEU A 317 24.96 7.94 -33.22
CA LEU A 317 23.70 8.36 -33.84
C LEU A 317 23.99 8.59 -35.32
N LEU A 318 23.38 7.78 -36.20
CA LEU A 318 23.40 8.09 -37.64
C LEU A 318 22.57 9.36 -37.86
N PRO A 319 23.07 10.36 -38.63
CA PRO A 319 22.21 11.46 -38.99
C PRO A 319 21.01 10.90 -39.73
N LEU A 320 19.82 11.39 -39.43
CA LEU A 320 18.61 11.10 -40.19
C LEU A 320 18.95 11.42 -41.65
N GLY A 321 19.08 10.38 -42.47
CA GLY A 321 19.48 10.52 -43.87
C GLY A 321 18.61 11.56 -44.52
N GLY A 322 19.26 12.60 -45.07
CA GLY A 322 18.60 13.43 -46.03
C GLY A 322 18.09 12.54 -47.15
N SER A 323 16.83 12.66 -47.49
CA SER A 323 16.24 12.01 -48.65
C SER A 323 17.13 12.21 -49.86
N PRO A 324 17.27 11.17 -50.71
CA PRO A 324 18.03 11.30 -51.92
C PRO A 324 17.47 12.36 -52.83
#